data_e9ef07326bb46d4abd1871ace6dcd5e9
#
_entry.id   e9ef07326bb46d4abd1871ace6dcd5e9
#
_cell.length_a   1.000
_cell.length_b   1.000
_cell.length_c   1.000
_cell.angle_alpha   90.00
_cell.angle_beta   90.00
_cell.angle_gamma   90.00
#
_symmetry.space_group_name_H-M   'P 1'
#
loop_
_entity.id
_entity.type
_entity.pdbx_description
1 polymer ?
#
loop_
_entity_poly.entity_id
_entity_poly.type
_entity_poly.pdbx_seq_one_letter_code
_entity_poly.pdbx_strand_id
1 'polypeptide(L)'
;MRDDLSHAVALSEKTATRTRATSRGRCRHKGVTTVPEGVFGRDSAHENYRAHEQVVFCQDPASGLKAIIGIYSTALGPALGGTRFYPYESESAALDDVLALSKGMAYKNALAGLDLGGGKAVIIGDPATLKSEALLRAFGRFVQSLSGRYITACDVGTCVQDMDIIARECDFVTGRSPEDGGAGDSSVLTAFGVLQGMRASAEHVWGNPELHGRRVGVAGVGKVGHILVGHLVESGAQVVISDVAPQAIERTRAAYPGVEVLADADTLIRSDIDVFAPCALGGALNDETVVALRAKIVCGAANNQLAHPGIDKLLDDRGILFAPDYLVNAGGVIQVSDELHGFDFARAKRKTTAIFDTAKAVFALAKGDGVPPATAADRLAERRMSEVGRLRSILTA
;
A
#
# COMPACT_ATOMS: atom_id res chain seq x y z
N MET A 1 56.86 51.92 -7.03
CA MET A 1 57.90 51.20 -6.28
C MET A 1 57.62 49.77 -6.58
N ARG A 2 58.21 49.23 -7.66
CA ARG A 2 59.49 48.50 -7.68
C ARG A 2 59.34 47.20 -6.90
N ASP A 3 59.57 46.04 -7.32
CA ASP A 3 60.27 45.37 -8.47
C ASP A 3 60.13 43.87 -8.13
N ASP A 4 59.82 43.01 -8.98
CA ASP A 4 60.55 42.45 -10.09
C ASP A 4 61.08 41.02 -9.87
N LEU A 5 60.82 40.19 -10.86
CA LEU A 5 61.67 39.12 -11.49
C LEU A 5 61.71 37.73 -10.84
N SER A 6 61.12 36.73 -11.45
CA SER A 6 61.52 35.90 -12.62
C SER A 6 62.75 35.02 -12.40
N HIS A 7 62.62 33.74 -12.72
CA HIS A 7 63.45 32.85 -13.56
C HIS A 7 63.01 31.42 -13.36
N ALA A 8 62.48 30.71 -14.29
CA ALA A 8 62.92 30.19 -15.59
C ALA A 8 63.88 28.97 -15.48
N VAL A 9 63.40 27.85 -16.05
CA VAL A 9 64.04 26.85 -16.92
C VAL A 9 65.04 25.86 -16.35
N ALA A 10 64.76 24.58 -16.51
CA ALA A 10 65.58 23.70 -17.38
C ALA A 10 64.98 22.31 -17.56
N LEU A 11 64.87 21.94 -18.83
CA LEU A 11 64.63 20.62 -19.39
C LEU A 11 65.80 19.67 -19.14
N SER A 12 65.55 18.36 -18.99
CA SER A 12 66.51 17.32 -19.43
C SER A 12 65.72 16.05 -19.80
N GLU A 13 65.70 15.76 -21.11
CA GLU A 13 65.46 14.45 -21.71
C GLU A 13 66.58 13.47 -21.38
N LYS A 14 66.22 12.19 -21.17
CA LYS A 14 67.01 11.04 -21.71
C LYS A 14 66.15 9.75 -21.69
N THR A 15 65.70 9.35 -22.85
CA THR A 15 65.95 8.12 -23.65
C THR A 15 65.85 6.75 -22.96
N ALA A 16 64.86 6.03 -23.36
CA ALA A 16 64.72 4.63 -23.78
C ALA A 16 65.54 3.51 -23.14
N THR A 17 64.85 2.46 -22.68
CA THR A 17 65.14 1.10 -23.18
C THR A 17 63.91 0.18 -22.98
N ARG A 18 63.53 -0.51 -24.06
CA ARG A 18 62.51 -1.58 -24.12
C ARG A 18 63.06 -2.84 -23.44
N THR A 19 62.24 -3.47 -22.58
CA THR A 19 62.31 -4.91 -22.38
C THR A 19 60.93 -5.52 -22.31
N ARG A 20 60.67 -6.48 -23.20
CA ARG A 20 59.49 -7.35 -23.21
C ARG A 20 59.65 -8.43 -22.14
N ALA A 21 58.58 -8.69 -21.36
CA ALA A 21 58.27 -10.00 -20.80
C ALA A 21 56.80 -10.03 -20.42
N THR A 22 55.98 -10.65 -21.19
CA THR A 22 55.21 -11.90 -21.10
C THR A 22 54.39 -12.11 -19.83
N SER A 23 53.09 -12.04 -20.08
CA SER A 23 52.03 -12.99 -19.70
C SER A 23 51.51 -13.09 -18.26
N ARG A 24 50.19 -12.92 -18.21
CA ARG A 24 49.18 -13.70 -17.49
C ARG A 24 48.95 -13.37 -16.04
N GLY A 25 47.84 -12.76 -15.80
CA GLY A 25 47.17 -12.67 -14.51
C GLY A 25 45.94 -11.74 -14.58
N ARG A 26 44.91 -12.08 -15.38
CA ARG A 26 43.61 -11.42 -15.27
C ARG A 26 42.99 -11.86 -13.95
N CYS A 27 43.29 -11.18 -12.87
CA CYS A 27 42.36 -11.11 -11.72
C CYS A 27 41.08 -10.40 -12.23
N ARG A 28 40.06 -11.17 -12.57
CA ARG A 28 38.70 -10.67 -12.65
C ARG A 28 38.34 -10.27 -11.22
N HIS A 29 38.51 -9.01 -10.88
CA HIS A 29 37.70 -8.42 -9.86
C HIS A 29 36.24 -8.51 -10.37
N LYS A 30 35.46 -9.43 -9.80
CA LYS A 30 34.03 -9.32 -9.82
C LYS A 30 33.72 -8.00 -9.11
N GLY A 31 33.49 -6.95 -9.90
CA GLY A 31 32.96 -5.72 -9.37
C GLY A 31 31.63 -6.06 -8.70
N VAL A 32 31.62 -5.95 -7.39
CA VAL A 32 30.37 -5.78 -6.66
C VAL A 32 29.82 -4.45 -7.18
N THR A 33 28.85 -4.52 -8.08
CA THR A 33 28.04 -3.37 -8.43
C THR A 33 27.31 -2.99 -7.16
N THR A 34 27.86 -2.04 -6.41
CA THR A 34 27.14 -1.36 -5.36
C THR A 34 26.00 -0.64 -6.03
N VAL A 35 24.78 -1.15 -5.84
CA VAL A 35 23.55 -0.43 -6.21
C VAL A 35 23.63 0.92 -5.49
N PRO A 36 23.47 2.06 -6.19
CA PRO A 36 23.52 3.35 -5.52
C PRO A 36 22.47 3.39 -4.43
N GLU A 37 22.87 3.65 -3.19
CA GLU A 37 22.00 3.85 -2.02
C GLU A 37 21.26 5.20 -2.14
N GLY A 38 20.60 5.47 -3.24
CA GLY A 38 19.91 6.72 -3.49
C GLY A 38 18.42 6.50 -3.75
N VAL A 39 17.62 7.55 -3.57
CA VAL A 39 16.19 7.59 -3.88
C VAL A 39 15.91 7.12 -5.32
N PHE A 40 16.82 7.38 -6.24
CA PHE A 40 16.71 7.02 -7.65
C PHE A 40 17.12 5.57 -7.96
N GLY A 41 17.77 4.86 -7.03
CA GLY A 41 18.33 3.52 -7.26
C GLY A 41 17.66 2.38 -6.49
N ARG A 42 16.74 2.67 -5.59
CA ARG A 42 16.19 1.69 -4.64
C ARG A 42 15.39 0.55 -5.26
N ASP A 43 14.86 0.74 -6.47
CA ASP A 43 14.07 -0.28 -7.19
C ASP A 43 14.78 -0.89 -8.41
N SER A 44 16.06 -0.61 -8.64
CA SER A 44 16.76 -1.00 -9.87
C SER A 44 17.03 -2.52 -10.04
N ALA A 45 16.59 -3.35 -9.09
CA ALA A 45 16.77 -4.81 -9.14
C ALA A 45 15.74 -5.54 -10.03
N HIS A 46 14.71 -4.87 -10.53
CA HIS A 46 13.66 -5.47 -11.37
C HIS A 46 13.66 -4.88 -12.78
N GLU A 47 13.47 -5.74 -13.80
CA GLU A 47 13.43 -5.37 -15.22
C GLU A 47 12.38 -4.31 -15.58
N ASN A 48 11.39 -4.06 -14.71
CA ASN A 48 10.31 -3.07 -14.87
C ASN A 48 10.43 -1.89 -13.88
N TYR A 49 11.63 -1.51 -13.52
CA TYR A 49 11.88 -0.38 -12.62
C TYR A 49 11.20 0.91 -13.11
N ARG A 50 10.28 1.44 -12.32
CA ARG A 50 9.75 2.80 -12.46
C ARG A 50 10.15 3.59 -11.22
N ALA A 51 11.01 4.59 -11.42
CA ALA A 51 11.31 5.58 -10.39
C ALA A 51 10.03 6.36 -10.00
N HIS A 52 9.96 6.84 -8.78
CA HIS A 52 8.94 7.80 -8.38
C HIS A 52 9.01 9.04 -9.26
N GLU A 53 7.86 9.53 -9.70
CA GLU A 53 7.79 10.76 -10.50
C GLU A 53 8.25 11.98 -9.70
N GLN A 54 7.95 12.00 -8.39
CA GLN A 54 8.33 13.10 -7.52
C GLN A 54 8.37 12.68 -6.06
N VAL A 55 9.37 13.20 -5.32
CA VAL A 55 9.44 13.13 -3.86
C VAL A 55 9.67 14.54 -3.33
N VAL A 56 8.86 14.96 -2.37
CA VAL A 56 8.89 16.32 -1.83
C VAL A 56 9.14 16.26 -0.32
N PHE A 57 10.20 16.91 0.14
CA PHE A 57 10.49 17.10 1.55
C PHE A 57 9.87 18.42 2.01
N CYS A 58 9.02 18.35 3.02
CA CYS A 58 8.27 19.48 3.57
C CYS A 58 8.74 19.77 4.98
N GLN A 59 9.12 21.00 5.26
CA GLN A 59 9.52 21.43 6.60
C GLN A 59 8.95 22.82 6.92
N ASP A 60 8.33 22.94 8.10
CA ASP A 60 7.95 24.23 8.68
C ASP A 60 8.39 24.27 10.14
N PRO A 61 9.51 24.97 10.45
CA PRO A 61 10.03 25.04 11.82
C PRO A 61 9.06 25.69 12.83
N ALA A 62 8.19 26.58 12.38
CA ALA A 62 7.26 27.28 13.27
C ALA A 62 6.17 26.37 13.82
N SER A 63 5.68 25.41 13.03
CA SER A 63 4.70 24.41 13.46
C SER A 63 5.33 23.08 13.91
N GLY A 64 6.65 22.89 13.69
CA GLY A 64 7.35 21.64 13.94
C GLY A 64 7.12 20.59 12.85
N LEU A 65 6.51 20.94 11.71
CA LEU A 65 6.26 19.99 10.61
C LEU A 65 7.56 19.48 10.01
N LYS A 66 7.66 18.16 9.92
CA LYS A 66 8.56 17.43 9.03
C LYS A 66 7.75 16.38 8.30
N ALA A 67 7.65 16.48 6.97
CA ALA A 67 6.88 15.54 6.17
C ALA A 67 7.58 15.21 4.85
N ILE A 68 7.24 14.04 4.29
CA ILE A 68 7.69 13.63 2.96
C ILE A 68 6.45 13.22 2.16
N ILE A 69 6.31 13.73 0.94
CA ILE A 69 5.24 13.36 0.01
C ILE A 69 5.89 12.60 -1.14
N GLY A 70 5.50 11.34 -1.35
CA GLY A 70 5.90 10.51 -2.47
C GLY A 70 4.79 10.44 -3.51
N ILE A 71 5.10 10.77 -4.77
CA ILE A 71 4.25 10.57 -5.94
C ILE A 71 4.93 9.48 -6.78
N TYR A 72 4.36 8.28 -6.75
CA TYR A 72 4.89 7.17 -7.54
C TYR A 72 4.54 7.32 -9.01
N SER A 73 3.27 7.55 -9.33
CA SER A 73 2.82 7.67 -10.70
C SER A 73 1.54 8.50 -10.80
N THR A 74 1.46 9.36 -11.81
CA THR A 74 0.25 10.08 -12.21
C THR A 74 -0.30 9.57 -13.55
N ALA A 75 0.12 8.39 -14.01
CA ALA A 75 -0.26 7.83 -15.30
C ALA A 75 -1.79 7.68 -15.48
N LEU A 76 -2.51 7.32 -14.40
CA LEU A 76 -3.97 7.20 -14.41
C LEU A 76 -4.69 8.49 -14.01
N GLY A 77 -4.02 9.44 -13.35
CA GLY A 77 -4.63 10.65 -12.81
C GLY A 77 -3.84 11.23 -11.67
N PRO A 78 -4.37 12.25 -10.96
CA PRO A 78 -3.78 12.75 -9.74
C PRO A 78 -3.43 11.61 -8.79
N ALA A 79 -2.26 11.71 -8.14
CA ALA A 79 -1.85 10.68 -7.19
C ALA A 79 -2.68 10.78 -5.91
N LEU A 80 -3.44 9.73 -5.57
CA LEU A 80 -4.24 9.67 -4.34
C LEU A 80 -3.60 8.73 -3.33
N GLY A 81 -3.51 9.17 -2.08
CA GLY A 81 -3.17 8.32 -0.94
C GLY A 81 -3.10 9.10 0.36
N GLY A 82 -3.30 8.38 1.47
CA GLY A 82 -3.42 8.97 2.80
C GLY A 82 -2.10 9.51 3.37
N THR A 83 -2.24 10.35 4.39
CA THR A 83 -1.11 10.89 5.16
C THR A 83 -0.96 10.12 6.46
N ARG A 84 0.17 9.43 6.62
CA ARG A 84 0.54 8.72 7.84
C ARG A 84 1.28 9.67 8.79
N PHE A 85 0.88 9.72 10.05
CA PHE A 85 1.57 10.46 11.09
C PHE A 85 2.15 9.45 12.09
N TYR A 86 3.48 9.27 12.08
CA TYR A 86 4.10 8.17 12.80
C TYR A 86 5.50 8.54 13.34
N PRO A 87 5.88 8.05 14.55
CA PRO A 87 7.19 8.29 15.13
C PRO A 87 8.25 7.35 14.53
N TYR A 88 8.70 7.65 13.32
CA TYR A 88 9.74 6.90 12.64
C TYR A 88 11.06 6.97 13.39
N GLU A 89 11.82 5.87 13.40
CA GLU A 89 13.13 5.78 14.02
C GLU A 89 14.17 6.67 13.32
N SER A 90 13.98 6.96 12.03
CA SER A 90 14.85 7.82 11.24
C SER A 90 14.12 8.43 10.04
N GLU A 91 14.69 9.50 9.48
CA GLU A 91 14.19 10.10 8.23
C GLU A 91 14.33 9.12 7.04
N SER A 92 15.34 8.24 7.07
CA SER A 92 15.47 7.19 6.06
C SER A 92 14.33 6.17 6.14
N ALA A 93 13.94 5.73 7.34
CA ALA A 93 12.82 4.83 7.54
C ALA A 93 11.49 5.45 7.06
N ALA A 94 11.30 6.76 7.31
CA ALA A 94 10.15 7.50 6.81
C ALA A 94 10.14 7.60 5.28
N LEU A 95 11.31 7.81 4.67
CA LEU A 95 11.47 7.84 3.22
C LEU A 95 11.17 6.47 2.60
N ASP A 96 11.70 5.39 3.16
CA ASP A 96 11.44 4.04 2.68
C ASP A 96 9.95 3.69 2.74
N ASP A 97 9.29 4.04 3.84
CA ASP A 97 7.85 3.79 4.02
C ASP A 97 7.00 4.58 3.01
N VAL A 98 7.27 5.89 2.81
CA VAL A 98 6.49 6.69 1.86
C VAL A 98 6.68 6.22 0.42
N LEU A 99 7.88 5.76 0.04
CA LEU A 99 8.14 5.22 -1.29
C LEU A 99 7.38 3.90 -1.49
N ALA A 100 7.47 2.97 -0.56
CA ALA A 100 6.75 1.69 -0.64
C ALA A 100 5.23 1.90 -0.66
N LEU A 101 4.70 2.77 0.21
CA LEU A 101 3.27 3.04 0.32
C LEU A 101 2.70 3.76 -0.91
N SER A 102 3.42 4.74 -1.49
CA SER A 102 2.96 5.46 -2.68
C SER A 102 2.91 4.54 -3.92
N LYS A 103 3.86 3.60 -4.05
CA LYS A 103 3.82 2.53 -5.04
C LYS A 103 2.59 1.64 -4.83
N GLY A 104 2.39 1.13 -3.61
CA GLY A 104 1.22 0.32 -3.26
C GLY A 104 -0.10 1.02 -3.57
N MET A 105 -0.19 2.34 -3.35
CA MET A 105 -1.39 3.11 -3.71
C MET A 105 -1.64 3.16 -5.22
N ALA A 106 -0.60 3.25 -6.06
CA ALA A 106 -0.76 3.21 -7.52
C ALA A 106 -1.38 1.87 -7.98
N TYR A 107 -0.89 0.77 -7.45
CA TYR A 107 -1.40 -0.57 -7.75
C TYR A 107 -2.83 -0.75 -7.25
N LYS A 108 -3.10 -0.32 -6.01
CA LYS A 108 -4.45 -0.34 -5.42
C LYS A 108 -5.45 0.46 -6.26
N ASN A 109 -5.12 1.70 -6.64
CA ASN A 109 -5.99 2.56 -7.44
C ASN A 109 -6.21 1.99 -8.84
N ALA A 110 -5.17 1.42 -9.46
CA ALA A 110 -5.27 0.77 -10.75
C ALA A 110 -6.23 -0.43 -10.72
N LEU A 111 -6.09 -1.33 -9.74
CA LEU A 111 -6.96 -2.50 -9.59
C LEU A 111 -8.39 -2.14 -9.19
N ALA A 112 -8.56 -1.06 -8.41
CA ALA A 112 -9.88 -0.53 -8.07
C ALA A 112 -10.61 0.13 -9.26
N GLY A 113 -10.00 0.17 -10.45
CA GLY A 113 -10.59 0.80 -11.64
C GLY A 113 -10.69 2.33 -11.55
N LEU A 114 -9.88 2.96 -10.67
CA LEU A 114 -9.88 4.41 -10.49
C LEU A 114 -8.97 5.09 -11.52
N ASP A 115 -9.36 6.28 -11.97
CA ASP A 115 -8.54 7.14 -12.82
C ASP A 115 -7.68 8.07 -11.97
N LEU A 116 -6.96 7.44 -11.01
CA LEU A 116 -6.10 8.06 -10.03
C LEU A 116 -4.75 7.36 -9.99
N GLY A 117 -3.71 8.14 -9.83
CA GLY A 117 -2.36 7.66 -9.64
C GLY A 117 -2.10 7.24 -8.19
N GLY A 118 -0.84 6.94 -7.88
CA GLY A 118 -0.42 6.55 -6.55
C GLY A 118 0.45 7.57 -5.88
N GLY A 119 0.02 8.04 -4.72
CA GLY A 119 0.77 8.91 -3.84
C GLY A 119 0.62 8.52 -2.39
N LYS A 120 1.49 9.04 -1.56
CA LYS A 120 1.47 8.89 -0.11
C LYS A 120 2.18 10.05 0.55
N ALA A 121 1.78 10.40 1.76
CA ALA A 121 2.56 11.28 2.60
C ALA A 121 2.85 10.65 3.96
N VAL A 122 3.97 11.05 4.55
CA VAL A 122 4.30 10.74 5.94
C VAL A 122 4.63 12.03 6.67
N ILE A 123 4.12 12.18 7.89
CA ILE A 123 4.52 13.22 8.85
C ILE A 123 5.34 12.52 9.93
N ILE A 124 6.55 13.01 10.18
CA ILE A 124 7.50 12.39 11.09
C ILE A 124 7.30 12.94 12.50
N GLY A 125 6.87 12.09 13.42
CA GLY A 125 6.72 12.42 14.83
C GLY A 125 5.60 11.63 15.49
N ASP A 126 5.46 11.82 16.81
CA ASP A 126 4.38 11.22 17.57
C ASP A 126 3.11 12.08 17.47
N PRO A 127 2.01 11.57 16.86
CA PRO A 127 0.78 12.32 16.74
C PRO A 127 0.15 12.69 18.10
N ALA A 128 0.43 11.94 19.16
CA ALA A 128 -0.10 12.24 20.48
C ALA A 128 0.50 13.53 21.10
N THR A 129 1.71 13.88 20.69
CA THR A 129 2.45 15.01 21.26
C THR A 129 2.66 16.18 20.29
N LEU A 130 2.78 15.91 18.99
CA LEU A 130 3.13 16.93 17.99
C LEU A 130 1.95 17.40 17.15
N LYS A 131 0.86 16.63 17.09
CA LYS A 131 -0.29 17.01 16.28
C LYS A 131 -0.90 18.31 16.79
N SER A 132 -1.02 19.26 15.89
CA SER A 132 -1.65 20.57 16.16
C SER A 132 -2.33 21.12 14.91
N GLU A 133 -3.27 22.05 15.09
CA GLU A 133 -3.91 22.74 13.96
C GLU A 133 -2.86 23.44 13.09
N ALA A 134 -1.86 24.10 13.70
CA ALA A 134 -0.80 24.80 12.98
C ALA A 134 0.02 23.84 12.08
N LEU A 135 0.38 22.65 12.59
CA LEU A 135 1.12 21.65 11.86
C LEU A 135 0.29 21.09 10.69
N LEU A 136 -0.98 20.76 10.92
CA LEU A 136 -1.86 20.20 9.89
C LEU A 136 -2.15 21.25 8.78
N ARG A 137 -2.34 22.52 9.13
CA ARG A 137 -2.50 23.60 8.16
C ARG A 137 -1.22 23.86 7.36
N ALA A 138 -0.04 23.82 8.01
CA ALA A 138 1.23 23.92 7.32
C ALA A 138 1.40 22.77 6.30
N PHE A 139 1.05 21.52 6.68
CA PHE A 139 1.02 20.39 5.76
C PHE A 139 0.04 20.64 4.60
N GLY A 140 -1.15 21.14 4.86
CA GLY A 140 -2.13 21.51 3.81
C GLY A 140 -1.57 22.45 2.75
N ARG A 141 -0.80 23.48 3.17
CA ARG A 141 -0.15 24.42 2.22
C ARG A 141 0.88 23.71 1.32
N PHE A 142 1.63 22.73 1.86
CA PHE A 142 2.54 21.95 1.02
C PHE A 142 1.78 21.07 0.02
N VAL A 143 0.68 20.44 0.42
CA VAL A 143 -0.19 19.68 -0.51
C VAL A 143 -0.77 20.60 -1.58
N GLN A 144 -1.29 21.78 -1.21
CA GLN A 144 -1.82 22.79 -2.14
C GLN A 144 -0.78 23.22 -3.18
N SER A 145 0.49 23.38 -2.75
CA SER A 145 1.59 23.77 -3.64
C SER A 145 1.88 22.79 -4.77
N LEU A 146 1.41 21.56 -4.66
CA LEU A 146 1.52 20.53 -5.70
C LEU A 146 0.42 20.64 -6.78
N SER A 147 -0.48 21.62 -6.65
CA SER A 147 -1.47 21.99 -7.67
C SER A 147 -2.29 20.80 -8.18
N GLY A 148 -2.74 19.93 -7.27
CA GLY A 148 -3.57 18.77 -7.59
C GLY A 148 -2.83 17.54 -8.09
N ARG A 149 -1.51 17.55 -8.17
CA ARG A 149 -0.74 16.34 -8.50
C ARG A 149 -0.85 15.27 -7.41
N TYR A 150 -1.05 15.66 -6.17
CA TYR A 150 -1.27 14.79 -5.03
C TYR A 150 -2.55 15.20 -4.29
N ILE A 151 -3.36 14.20 -3.96
CA ILE A 151 -4.58 14.33 -3.16
C ILE A 151 -4.39 13.51 -1.90
N THR A 152 -4.55 14.13 -0.74
CA THR A 152 -4.39 13.48 0.56
C THR A 152 -5.68 12.91 1.12
N ALA A 153 -5.57 11.95 2.03
CA ALA A 153 -6.65 11.34 2.80
C ALA A 153 -6.14 10.90 4.19
N CYS A 154 -7.01 10.29 5.00
CA CYS A 154 -6.61 9.68 6.27
C CYS A 154 -5.71 8.46 6.09
N ASP A 155 -4.83 8.23 7.06
CA ASP A 155 -4.09 7.00 7.29
C ASP A 155 -3.75 6.85 8.79
N VAL A 156 -2.88 5.92 9.15
CA VAL A 156 -2.41 5.75 10.55
C VAL A 156 -1.94 7.08 11.14
N GLY A 157 -2.39 7.39 12.33
CA GLY A 157 -2.03 8.63 13.05
C GLY A 157 -2.81 9.87 12.61
N THR A 158 -3.64 9.79 11.55
CA THR A 158 -4.55 10.86 11.13
C THR A 158 -6.01 10.37 11.14
N CYS A 159 -6.94 11.31 11.21
CA CYS A 159 -8.37 11.04 11.24
C CYS A 159 -9.16 12.05 10.39
N VAL A 160 -10.47 11.85 10.29
CA VAL A 160 -11.38 12.69 9.51
C VAL A 160 -11.25 14.18 9.89
N GLN A 161 -11.20 14.49 11.19
CA GLN A 161 -11.07 15.86 11.70
C GLN A 161 -9.75 16.52 11.29
N ASP A 162 -8.66 15.72 11.18
CA ASP A 162 -7.39 16.24 10.69
C ASP A 162 -7.48 16.63 9.20
N MET A 163 -8.25 15.87 8.41
CA MET A 163 -8.50 16.20 6.99
C MET A 163 -9.32 17.49 6.86
N ASP A 164 -10.30 17.71 7.73
CA ASP A 164 -11.06 18.97 7.76
C ASP A 164 -10.17 20.17 8.10
N ILE A 165 -9.18 20.00 8.98
CA ILE A 165 -8.19 21.05 9.30
C ILE A 165 -7.28 21.30 8.08
N ILE A 166 -6.76 20.24 7.44
CA ILE A 166 -5.91 20.36 6.25
C ILE A 166 -6.68 21.04 5.11
N ALA A 167 -7.96 20.75 4.96
CA ALA A 167 -8.83 21.33 3.94
C ALA A 167 -9.04 22.85 4.06
N ARG A 168 -8.73 23.46 5.21
CA ARG A 168 -8.74 24.92 5.37
C ARG A 168 -7.65 25.63 4.56
N GLU A 169 -6.60 24.90 4.15
CA GLU A 169 -5.47 25.42 3.38
C GLU A 169 -5.27 24.69 2.04
N CYS A 170 -6.12 23.68 1.73
CA CYS A 170 -5.89 22.81 0.59
C CYS A 170 -7.21 22.28 0.01
N ASP A 171 -7.37 22.40 -1.31
CA ASP A 171 -8.52 21.86 -2.06
C ASP A 171 -8.36 20.37 -2.39
N PHE A 172 -7.15 19.82 -2.23
CA PHE A 172 -6.79 18.45 -2.65
C PHE A 172 -6.77 17.50 -1.47
N VAL A 173 -7.92 17.39 -0.78
CA VAL A 173 -8.12 16.58 0.43
C VAL A 173 -9.41 15.76 0.28
N THR A 174 -9.35 14.48 0.65
CA THR A 174 -10.49 13.56 0.76
C THR A 174 -10.49 12.86 2.12
N GLY A 175 -11.53 12.09 2.43
CA GLY A 175 -11.69 11.48 3.75
C GLY A 175 -12.12 12.48 4.80
N ARG A 176 -12.88 13.49 4.38
CA ARG A 176 -13.42 14.56 5.23
C ARG A 176 -14.68 14.11 5.97
N SER A 177 -15.11 14.93 6.93
CA SER A 177 -16.36 14.69 7.63
C SER A 177 -17.58 14.80 6.68
N PRO A 178 -18.67 14.06 6.95
CA PRO A 178 -19.90 14.19 6.18
C PRO A 178 -20.50 15.60 6.23
N GLU A 179 -20.33 16.29 7.38
CA GLU A 179 -20.75 17.67 7.58
C GLU A 179 -20.07 18.62 6.61
N ASP A 180 -18.83 18.32 6.23
CA ASP A 180 -18.02 19.09 5.27
C ASP A 180 -18.04 18.50 3.85
N GLY A 181 -19.00 17.62 3.57
CA GLY A 181 -19.20 17.01 2.24
C GLY A 181 -18.32 15.80 1.93
N GLY A 182 -17.63 15.26 2.93
CA GLY A 182 -16.80 14.07 2.81
C GLY A 182 -17.57 12.76 2.94
N ALA A 183 -16.88 11.65 2.76
CA ALA A 183 -17.46 10.30 2.83
C ALA A 183 -17.43 9.69 4.25
N GLY A 184 -16.76 10.34 5.20
CA GLY A 184 -16.63 9.85 6.57
C GLY A 184 -15.82 8.56 6.68
N ASP A 185 -16.25 7.67 7.59
CA ASP A 185 -15.54 6.41 7.87
C ASP A 185 -15.64 5.42 6.71
N SER A 186 -14.51 5.09 6.10
CA SER A 186 -14.41 4.19 4.95
C SER A 186 -14.47 2.70 5.29
N SER A 187 -14.61 2.33 6.57
CA SER A 187 -14.61 0.93 7.03
C SER A 187 -15.74 0.10 6.41
N VAL A 188 -16.90 0.71 6.14
CA VAL A 188 -18.06 0.02 5.56
C VAL A 188 -17.76 -0.55 4.18
N LEU A 189 -17.27 0.28 3.26
CA LEU A 189 -16.95 -0.18 1.91
C LEU A 189 -15.65 -0.99 1.87
N THR A 190 -14.71 -0.79 2.81
CA THR A 190 -13.57 -1.67 2.96
C THR A 190 -14.01 -3.10 3.30
N ALA A 191 -14.86 -3.28 4.30
CA ALA A 191 -15.39 -4.59 4.67
C ALA A 191 -16.21 -5.23 3.54
N PHE A 192 -17.02 -4.44 2.84
CA PHE A 192 -17.78 -4.90 1.69
C PHE A 192 -16.87 -5.34 0.53
N GLY A 193 -15.77 -4.63 0.28
CA GLY A 193 -14.77 -5.01 -0.73
C GLY A 193 -14.11 -6.35 -0.39
N VAL A 194 -13.74 -6.56 0.87
CA VAL A 194 -13.19 -7.84 1.34
C VAL A 194 -14.20 -8.97 1.15
N LEU A 195 -15.49 -8.75 1.45
CA LEU A 195 -16.53 -9.74 1.16
C LEU A 195 -16.60 -10.09 -0.32
N GLN A 196 -16.51 -9.10 -1.24
CA GLN A 196 -16.50 -9.36 -2.68
C GLN A 196 -15.28 -10.18 -3.11
N GLY A 197 -14.09 -9.84 -2.60
CA GLY A 197 -12.87 -10.60 -2.82
C GLY A 197 -12.97 -12.04 -2.28
N MET A 198 -13.58 -12.22 -1.11
CA MET A 198 -13.79 -13.53 -0.49
C MET A 198 -14.77 -14.39 -1.32
N ARG A 199 -15.85 -13.81 -1.83
CA ARG A 199 -16.79 -14.49 -2.72
C ARG A 199 -16.13 -14.91 -4.03
N ALA A 200 -15.30 -14.05 -4.63
CA ALA A 200 -14.53 -14.37 -5.84
C ALA A 200 -13.52 -15.51 -5.57
N SER A 201 -12.87 -15.50 -4.39
CA SER A 201 -11.97 -16.55 -3.95
C SER A 201 -12.70 -17.88 -3.75
N ALA A 202 -13.88 -17.84 -3.15
CA ALA A 202 -14.75 -19.01 -2.96
C ALA A 202 -15.17 -19.62 -4.30
N GLU A 203 -15.58 -18.80 -5.27
CA GLU A 203 -15.90 -19.24 -6.63
C GLU A 203 -14.69 -19.90 -7.31
N HIS A 204 -13.50 -19.30 -7.15
CA HIS A 204 -12.26 -19.83 -7.74
C HIS A 204 -11.89 -21.20 -7.15
N VAL A 205 -11.95 -21.35 -5.82
CA VAL A 205 -11.51 -22.58 -5.11
C VAL A 205 -12.56 -23.68 -5.11
N TRP A 206 -13.85 -23.30 -4.97
CA TRP A 206 -14.95 -24.26 -4.78
C TRP A 206 -16.02 -24.25 -5.88
N GLY A 207 -15.87 -23.38 -6.89
CA GLY A 207 -16.83 -23.26 -7.99
C GLY A 207 -18.15 -22.58 -7.63
N ASN A 208 -18.26 -22.01 -6.41
CA ASN A 208 -19.46 -21.33 -5.93
C ASN A 208 -19.05 -20.14 -5.05
N PRO A 209 -19.57 -18.91 -5.31
CA PRO A 209 -19.25 -17.71 -4.53
C PRO A 209 -19.93 -17.67 -3.15
N GLU A 210 -20.80 -18.61 -2.83
CA GLU A 210 -21.53 -18.61 -1.56
C GLU A 210 -20.64 -19.04 -0.39
N LEU A 211 -20.77 -18.29 0.74
CA LEU A 211 -20.03 -18.56 1.96
C LEU A 211 -20.86 -19.36 2.99
N HIS A 212 -22.08 -19.72 2.65
CA HIS A 212 -22.97 -20.50 3.53
C HIS A 212 -22.31 -21.80 4.00
N GLY A 213 -22.28 -21.99 5.32
CA GLY A 213 -21.66 -23.17 5.96
C GLY A 213 -20.13 -23.17 5.97
N ARG A 214 -19.45 -22.19 5.33
CA ARG A 214 -17.98 -22.06 5.39
C ARG A 214 -17.56 -21.53 6.76
N ARG A 215 -16.46 -22.08 7.28
CA ARG A 215 -15.89 -21.64 8.54
C ARG A 215 -14.82 -20.55 8.26
N VAL A 216 -15.10 -19.33 8.68
CA VAL A 216 -14.27 -18.15 8.40
C VAL A 216 -13.66 -17.63 9.69
N GLY A 217 -12.32 -17.61 9.76
CA GLY A 217 -11.55 -17.08 10.87
C GLY A 217 -11.17 -15.61 10.64
N VAL A 218 -11.63 -14.68 11.47
CA VAL A 218 -11.34 -13.25 11.40
C VAL A 218 -10.37 -12.86 12.51
N ALA A 219 -9.13 -12.54 12.17
CA ALA A 219 -8.11 -12.07 13.09
C ALA A 219 -8.13 -10.54 13.16
N GLY A 220 -8.69 -10.00 14.23
CA GLY A 220 -8.94 -8.57 14.42
C GLY A 220 -10.38 -8.17 14.10
N VAL A 221 -11.10 -7.72 15.15
CA VAL A 221 -12.49 -7.24 15.05
C VAL A 221 -12.59 -5.76 15.42
N GLY A 222 -11.65 -4.97 14.96
CA GLY A 222 -11.70 -3.51 14.98
C GLY A 222 -12.85 -2.96 14.13
N LYS A 223 -12.71 -1.78 13.55
CA LYS A 223 -13.80 -1.17 12.74
C LYS A 223 -14.18 -2.04 11.54
N VAL A 224 -13.20 -2.38 10.70
CA VAL A 224 -13.43 -3.15 9.46
C VAL A 224 -13.81 -4.60 9.78
N GLY A 225 -13.04 -5.27 10.66
CA GLY A 225 -13.29 -6.69 10.99
C GLY A 225 -14.67 -6.92 11.62
N HIS A 226 -15.12 -6.02 12.47
CA HIS A 226 -16.47 -6.09 13.05
C HIS A 226 -17.58 -6.04 11.97
N ILE A 227 -17.45 -5.13 11.00
CA ILE A 227 -18.42 -5.01 9.89
C ILE A 227 -18.34 -6.24 8.98
N LEU A 228 -17.13 -6.74 8.72
CA LEU A 228 -16.94 -7.96 7.94
C LEU A 228 -17.60 -9.16 8.59
N VAL A 229 -17.50 -9.31 9.93
CA VAL A 229 -18.21 -10.35 10.68
C VAL A 229 -19.71 -10.27 10.43
N GLY A 230 -20.31 -9.08 10.44
CA GLY A 230 -21.72 -8.89 10.10
C GLY A 230 -22.07 -9.44 8.71
N HIS A 231 -21.32 -9.07 7.69
CA HIS A 231 -21.51 -9.56 6.33
C HIS A 231 -21.36 -11.09 6.21
N LEU A 232 -20.42 -11.68 6.96
CA LEU A 232 -20.20 -13.13 6.96
C LEU A 232 -21.36 -13.87 7.62
N VAL A 233 -21.85 -13.37 8.75
CA VAL A 233 -23.02 -13.93 9.44
C VAL A 233 -24.26 -13.85 8.55
N GLU A 234 -24.50 -12.70 7.91
CA GLU A 234 -25.58 -12.52 6.93
C GLU A 234 -25.48 -13.48 5.74
N SER A 235 -24.25 -13.84 5.33
CA SER A 235 -23.98 -14.81 4.27
C SER A 235 -24.12 -16.27 4.73
N GLY A 236 -24.47 -16.53 6.01
CA GLY A 236 -24.62 -17.86 6.58
C GLY A 236 -23.30 -18.58 6.85
N ALA A 237 -22.19 -17.87 6.95
CA ALA A 237 -20.89 -18.43 7.32
C ALA A 237 -20.83 -18.74 8.84
N GLN A 238 -20.02 -19.72 9.22
CA GLN A 238 -19.64 -20.00 10.60
C GLN A 238 -18.43 -19.12 10.94
N VAL A 239 -18.62 -18.11 11.79
CA VAL A 239 -17.57 -17.12 12.04
C VAL A 239 -16.84 -17.41 13.34
N VAL A 240 -15.51 -17.42 13.26
CA VAL A 240 -14.59 -17.55 14.39
C VAL A 240 -13.73 -16.29 14.46
N ILE A 241 -13.61 -15.70 15.63
CA ILE A 241 -12.87 -14.43 15.80
C ILE A 241 -11.76 -14.53 16.84
N SER A 242 -10.75 -13.69 16.67
CA SER A 242 -9.78 -13.35 17.73
C SER A 242 -9.43 -11.86 17.67
N ASP A 243 -9.16 -11.25 18.81
CA ASP A 243 -8.62 -9.88 18.91
C ASP A 243 -7.85 -9.73 20.22
N VAL A 244 -6.87 -8.82 20.25
CA VAL A 244 -6.13 -8.49 21.48
C VAL A 244 -6.91 -7.56 22.41
N ALA A 245 -7.95 -6.88 21.90
CA ALA A 245 -8.79 -5.94 22.65
C ALA A 245 -10.09 -6.62 23.12
N PRO A 246 -10.25 -6.91 24.44
CA PRO A 246 -11.45 -7.56 24.97
C PRO A 246 -12.75 -6.81 24.64
N GLN A 247 -12.71 -5.47 24.63
CA GLN A 247 -13.88 -4.64 24.30
C GLN A 247 -14.35 -4.83 22.86
N ALA A 248 -13.40 -5.05 21.91
CA ALA A 248 -13.74 -5.32 20.51
C ALA A 248 -14.43 -6.69 20.35
N ILE A 249 -13.95 -7.69 21.08
CA ILE A 249 -14.56 -9.03 21.14
C ILE A 249 -15.96 -8.93 21.71
N GLU A 250 -16.12 -8.27 22.87
CA GLU A 250 -17.40 -8.16 23.57
C GLU A 250 -18.45 -7.42 22.73
N ARG A 251 -18.08 -6.30 22.11
CA ARG A 251 -18.94 -5.57 21.15
C ARG A 251 -19.38 -6.48 20.00
N THR A 252 -18.47 -7.28 19.44
CA THR A 252 -18.78 -8.14 18.29
C THR A 252 -19.68 -9.31 18.70
N ARG A 253 -19.44 -9.93 19.85
CA ARG A 253 -20.32 -10.97 20.40
C ARG A 253 -21.71 -10.46 20.76
N ALA A 254 -21.81 -9.26 21.29
CA ALA A 254 -23.10 -8.65 21.59
C ALA A 254 -23.94 -8.43 20.34
N ALA A 255 -23.31 -8.03 19.23
CA ALA A 255 -23.99 -7.84 17.94
C ALA A 255 -24.27 -9.18 17.22
N TYR A 256 -23.41 -10.18 17.38
CA TYR A 256 -23.47 -11.47 16.69
C TYR A 256 -23.24 -12.63 17.67
N PRO A 257 -24.28 -13.05 18.44
CA PRO A 257 -24.11 -14.02 19.52
C PRO A 257 -23.65 -15.43 19.10
N GLY A 258 -23.79 -15.78 17.81
CA GLY A 258 -23.37 -17.07 17.26
C GLY A 258 -21.88 -17.17 16.91
N VAL A 259 -21.11 -16.10 17.13
CA VAL A 259 -19.69 -16.07 16.76
C VAL A 259 -18.85 -16.78 17.83
N GLU A 260 -18.00 -17.72 17.38
CA GLU A 260 -17.01 -18.39 18.22
C GLU A 260 -15.81 -17.47 18.48
N VAL A 261 -15.25 -17.50 19.69
CA VAL A 261 -14.07 -16.70 20.06
C VAL A 261 -12.92 -17.63 20.42
N LEU A 262 -11.77 -17.42 19.80
CA LEU A 262 -10.52 -18.09 20.16
C LEU A 262 -9.59 -17.12 20.90
N ALA A 263 -8.64 -17.70 21.65
CA ALA A 263 -7.80 -16.97 22.60
C ALA A 263 -6.93 -15.91 21.89
N ASP A 264 -6.40 -16.25 20.73
CA ASP A 264 -5.45 -15.41 19.97
C ASP A 264 -5.42 -15.77 18.47
N ALA A 265 -4.67 -15.01 17.71
CA ALA A 265 -4.51 -15.21 16.27
C ALA A 265 -3.75 -16.50 15.92
N ASP A 266 -2.81 -16.95 16.74
CA ASP A 266 -2.07 -18.20 16.50
C ASP A 266 -3.00 -19.42 16.62
N THR A 267 -3.82 -19.44 17.66
CA THR A 267 -4.87 -20.46 17.84
C THR A 267 -5.85 -20.46 16.66
N LEU A 268 -6.22 -19.26 16.17
CA LEU A 268 -7.11 -19.11 15.02
C LEU A 268 -6.49 -19.68 13.73
N ILE A 269 -5.23 -19.35 13.45
CA ILE A 269 -4.48 -19.83 12.27
C ILE A 269 -4.39 -21.38 12.26
N ARG A 270 -4.22 -22.00 13.43
CA ARG A 270 -4.10 -23.47 13.58
C ARG A 270 -5.44 -24.18 13.61
N SER A 271 -6.54 -23.44 13.76
CA SER A 271 -7.87 -24.01 13.82
C SER A 271 -8.32 -24.54 12.45
N ASP A 272 -9.38 -25.35 12.45
CA ASP A 272 -9.99 -25.86 11.23
C ASP A 272 -10.93 -24.81 10.63
N ILE A 273 -10.39 -23.96 9.77
CA ILE A 273 -11.10 -22.90 9.04
C ILE A 273 -10.92 -23.04 7.53
N ASP A 274 -11.94 -22.70 6.77
CA ASP A 274 -11.91 -22.68 5.31
C ASP A 274 -11.21 -21.42 4.77
N VAL A 275 -11.46 -20.27 5.43
CA VAL A 275 -10.95 -18.95 5.06
C VAL A 275 -10.30 -18.29 6.26
N PHE A 276 -9.11 -17.75 6.08
CA PHE A 276 -8.44 -16.89 7.04
C PHE A 276 -8.53 -15.43 6.59
N ALA A 277 -9.08 -14.57 7.44
CA ALA A 277 -9.25 -13.14 7.19
C ALA A 277 -8.42 -12.30 8.17
N PRO A 278 -7.15 -11.96 7.87
CA PRO A 278 -6.37 -11.03 8.67
C PRO A 278 -6.95 -9.61 8.53
N CYS A 279 -7.42 -9.04 9.65
CA CYS A 279 -8.07 -7.72 9.71
C CYS A 279 -7.43 -6.80 10.76
N ALA A 280 -6.28 -7.16 11.34
CA ALA A 280 -5.55 -6.39 12.34
C ALA A 280 -4.29 -5.75 11.73
N LEU A 281 -3.12 -6.23 12.10
CA LEU A 281 -1.83 -5.67 11.67
C LEU A 281 -1.26 -6.39 10.44
N GLY A 282 -0.35 -5.73 9.74
CA GLY A 282 0.44 -6.32 8.68
C GLY A 282 1.40 -7.42 9.16
N GLY A 283 1.99 -8.18 8.23
CA GLY A 283 2.94 -9.25 8.54
C GLY A 283 2.34 -10.49 9.20
N ALA A 284 1.01 -10.63 9.20
CA ALA A 284 0.33 -11.79 9.78
C ALA A 284 0.69 -13.12 9.11
N LEU A 285 1.08 -13.07 7.83
CA LEU A 285 1.52 -14.21 7.04
C LEU A 285 3.04 -14.18 6.93
N ASN A 286 3.69 -15.06 7.67
CA ASN A 286 5.13 -15.29 7.67
C ASN A 286 5.43 -16.77 7.50
N ASP A 287 6.71 -17.15 7.45
CA ASP A 287 7.13 -18.53 7.23
C ASP A 287 6.50 -19.54 8.20
N GLU A 288 6.34 -19.16 9.47
CA GLU A 288 5.78 -20.03 10.50
C GLU A 288 4.25 -20.12 10.39
N THR A 289 3.58 -18.97 10.26
CA THR A 289 2.12 -18.91 10.22
C THR A 289 1.56 -19.56 8.96
N VAL A 290 2.23 -19.41 7.82
CA VAL A 290 1.82 -20.07 6.58
C VAL A 290 1.95 -21.59 6.70
N VAL A 291 3.00 -22.11 7.32
CA VAL A 291 3.14 -23.57 7.55
C VAL A 291 2.02 -24.11 8.46
N ALA A 292 1.61 -23.35 9.46
CA ALA A 292 0.56 -23.75 10.41
C ALA A 292 -0.86 -23.61 9.85
N LEU A 293 -1.06 -22.74 8.85
CA LEU A 293 -2.37 -22.39 8.32
C LEU A 293 -3.05 -23.59 7.61
N ARG A 294 -4.31 -23.85 7.94
CA ARG A 294 -5.13 -24.93 7.34
C ARG A 294 -6.13 -24.41 6.31
N ALA A 295 -6.44 -23.12 6.34
CA ALA A 295 -7.35 -22.50 5.39
C ALA A 295 -6.93 -22.72 3.94
N LYS A 296 -7.92 -22.80 3.05
CA LYS A 296 -7.70 -22.84 1.60
C LYS A 296 -7.64 -21.46 0.96
N ILE A 297 -8.14 -20.45 1.66
CA ILE A 297 -8.22 -19.07 1.19
C ILE A 297 -7.68 -18.14 2.29
N VAL A 298 -6.86 -17.19 1.89
CA VAL A 298 -6.54 -16.00 2.68
C VAL A 298 -7.16 -14.77 1.99
N CYS A 299 -8.07 -14.10 2.68
CA CYS A 299 -8.73 -12.89 2.18
C CYS A 299 -9.17 -12.01 3.35
N GLY A 300 -8.48 -10.90 3.61
CA GLY A 300 -8.71 -10.03 4.76
C GLY A 300 -8.42 -8.57 4.48
N ALA A 301 -8.76 -7.72 5.46
CA ALA A 301 -8.72 -6.27 5.33
C ALA A 301 -7.36 -5.63 5.67
N ALA A 302 -6.49 -6.33 6.40
CA ALA A 302 -5.19 -5.79 6.81
C ALA A 302 -4.35 -5.42 5.59
N ASN A 303 -3.61 -4.31 5.67
CA ASN A 303 -2.61 -3.97 4.67
C ASN A 303 -1.31 -4.73 4.94
N ASN A 304 -0.52 -4.99 3.89
CA ASN A 304 0.80 -5.61 3.98
C ASN A 304 0.76 -6.94 4.76
N GLN A 305 -0.18 -7.82 4.40
CA GLN A 305 -0.38 -9.09 5.11
C GLN A 305 0.82 -10.01 5.03
N LEU A 306 1.58 -9.99 3.94
CA LEU A 306 2.78 -10.78 3.71
C LEU A 306 3.98 -10.14 4.41
N ALA A 307 4.70 -10.91 5.23
CA ALA A 307 5.87 -10.41 5.95
C ALA A 307 7.06 -10.09 5.01
N HIS A 308 7.17 -10.81 3.91
CA HIS A 308 8.15 -10.58 2.84
C HIS A 308 7.66 -11.15 1.50
N PRO A 309 8.28 -10.74 0.36
CA PRO A 309 7.80 -11.12 -0.99
C PRO A 309 7.75 -12.62 -1.30
N GLY A 310 8.48 -13.47 -0.57
CA GLY A 310 8.45 -14.92 -0.81
C GLY A 310 7.24 -15.64 -0.22
N ILE A 311 6.45 -14.98 0.60
CA ILE A 311 5.30 -15.59 1.29
C ILE A 311 4.17 -15.92 0.31
N ASP A 312 3.96 -15.12 -0.73
CA ASP A 312 2.95 -15.39 -1.76
C ASP A 312 3.24 -16.71 -2.48
N LYS A 313 4.50 -16.95 -2.82
CA LYS A 313 4.93 -18.22 -3.41
C LYS A 313 4.76 -19.39 -2.44
N LEU A 314 5.08 -19.22 -1.17
CA LEU A 314 4.92 -20.26 -0.16
C LEU A 314 3.44 -20.65 0.03
N LEU A 315 2.51 -19.68 -0.04
CA LEU A 315 1.07 -19.93 -0.03
C LEU A 315 0.64 -20.71 -1.28
N ASP A 316 1.09 -20.29 -2.45
CA ASP A 316 0.78 -20.92 -3.74
C ASP A 316 1.30 -22.38 -3.80
N ASP A 317 2.55 -22.62 -3.39
CA ASP A 317 3.16 -23.98 -3.31
C ASP A 317 2.37 -24.91 -2.37
N ARG A 318 1.64 -24.36 -1.39
CA ARG A 318 0.75 -25.10 -0.48
C ARG A 318 -0.70 -25.22 -0.98
N GLY A 319 -1.00 -24.68 -2.15
CA GLY A 319 -2.35 -24.63 -2.70
C GLY A 319 -3.32 -23.80 -1.87
N ILE A 320 -2.82 -22.73 -1.21
CA ILE A 320 -3.61 -21.75 -0.46
C ILE A 320 -3.75 -20.51 -1.33
N LEU A 321 -4.98 -20.17 -1.71
CA LEU A 321 -5.26 -19.00 -2.50
C LEU A 321 -5.10 -17.75 -1.64
N PHE A 322 -4.16 -16.85 -1.99
CA PHE A 322 -4.03 -15.53 -1.42
C PHE A 322 -4.77 -14.51 -2.30
N ALA A 323 -5.80 -13.86 -1.77
CA ALA A 323 -6.41 -12.71 -2.41
C ALA A 323 -5.60 -11.45 -2.02
N PRO A 324 -4.91 -10.78 -2.97
CA PRO A 324 -4.04 -9.66 -2.65
C PRO A 324 -4.77 -8.58 -1.85
N ASP A 325 -4.20 -8.19 -0.72
CA ASP A 325 -4.84 -7.28 0.24
C ASP A 325 -5.19 -5.93 -0.37
N TYR A 326 -4.27 -5.34 -1.15
CA TYR A 326 -4.48 -4.05 -1.82
C TYR A 326 -5.57 -4.09 -2.91
N LEU A 327 -5.98 -5.30 -3.38
CA LEU A 327 -7.14 -5.50 -4.23
C LEU A 327 -8.42 -5.54 -3.39
N VAL A 328 -8.49 -6.46 -2.41
CA VAL A 328 -9.75 -6.76 -1.73
C VAL A 328 -10.14 -5.68 -0.72
N ASN A 329 -9.19 -4.97 -0.12
CA ASN A 329 -9.46 -3.88 0.81
C ASN A 329 -9.61 -2.51 0.12
N ALA A 330 -9.67 -2.46 -1.22
CA ALA A 330 -9.75 -1.21 -1.97
C ALA A 330 -11.09 -0.45 -1.81
N GLY A 331 -12.08 -1.02 -1.15
CA GLY A 331 -13.35 -0.34 -0.91
C GLY A 331 -13.20 1.02 -0.21
N GLY A 332 -12.22 1.14 0.69
CA GLY A 332 -11.92 2.40 1.38
C GLY A 332 -11.44 3.50 0.44
N VAL A 333 -10.49 3.20 -0.44
CA VAL A 333 -10.01 4.18 -1.42
C VAL A 333 -11.08 4.50 -2.48
N ILE A 334 -11.92 3.54 -2.85
CA ILE A 334 -13.06 3.79 -3.73
C ILE A 334 -14.02 4.79 -3.08
N GLN A 335 -14.30 4.65 -1.79
CA GLN A 335 -15.16 5.56 -1.04
C GLN A 335 -14.61 6.98 -1.01
N VAL A 336 -13.37 7.16 -0.59
CA VAL A 336 -12.78 8.50 -0.50
C VAL A 336 -12.53 9.14 -1.86
N SER A 337 -12.26 8.34 -2.90
CA SER A 337 -12.14 8.86 -4.27
C SER A 337 -13.45 9.42 -4.84
N ASP A 338 -14.57 8.89 -4.36
CA ASP A 338 -15.89 9.33 -4.81
C ASP A 338 -16.23 10.77 -4.36
N GLU A 339 -15.57 11.25 -3.30
CA GLU A 339 -15.68 12.65 -2.82
C GLU A 339 -15.26 13.66 -3.88
N LEU A 340 -14.31 13.31 -4.77
CA LEU A 340 -13.84 14.20 -5.84
C LEU A 340 -14.96 14.60 -6.84
N HIS A 341 -16.09 13.90 -6.79
CA HIS A 341 -17.26 14.13 -7.68
C HIS A 341 -18.54 14.43 -6.88
N GLY A 342 -18.40 14.83 -5.62
CA GLY A 342 -19.49 14.86 -4.66
C GLY A 342 -19.89 13.44 -4.23
N PHE A 343 -19.72 13.13 -2.96
CA PHE A 343 -19.87 11.77 -2.44
C PHE A 343 -21.28 11.20 -2.67
N ASP A 344 -21.34 9.98 -3.26
CA ASP A 344 -22.56 9.19 -3.39
C ASP A 344 -22.27 7.74 -2.99
N PHE A 345 -22.82 7.33 -1.84
CA PHE A 345 -22.60 6.00 -1.29
C PHE A 345 -23.04 4.87 -2.24
N ALA A 346 -24.15 5.04 -2.97
CA ALA A 346 -24.63 4.00 -3.88
C ALA A 346 -23.68 3.85 -5.08
N ARG A 347 -23.13 4.95 -5.59
CA ARG A 347 -22.11 4.93 -6.66
C ARG A 347 -20.82 4.27 -6.18
N ALA A 348 -20.32 4.64 -5.01
CA ALA A 348 -19.13 4.05 -4.42
C ALA A 348 -19.31 2.55 -4.13
N LYS A 349 -20.49 2.14 -3.62
CA LYS A 349 -20.82 0.72 -3.38
C LYS A 349 -20.86 -0.08 -4.68
N ARG A 350 -21.48 0.45 -5.76
CA ARG A 350 -21.47 -0.21 -7.08
C ARG A 350 -20.05 -0.41 -7.60
N LYS A 351 -19.17 0.61 -7.48
CA LYS A 351 -17.75 0.46 -7.85
C LYS A 351 -17.04 -0.60 -6.99
N THR A 352 -17.32 -0.64 -5.69
CA THR A 352 -16.73 -1.64 -4.78
C THR A 352 -17.18 -3.06 -5.15
N THR A 353 -18.37 -3.26 -5.65
CA THR A 353 -18.85 -4.58 -6.14
C THR A 353 -17.94 -5.13 -7.24
N ALA A 354 -17.35 -4.28 -8.10
CA ALA A 354 -16.44 -4.70 -9.16
C ALA A 354 -15.14 -5.37 -8.66
N ILE A 355 -14.83 -5.29 -7.37
CA ILE A 355 -13.72 -6.05 -6.77
C ILE A 355 -13.90 -7.56 -7.02
N PHE A 356 -15.11 -8.06 -7.03
CA PHE A 356 -15.40 -9.45 -7.36
C PHE A 356 -14.85 -9.84 -8.74
N ASP A 357 -15.20 -9.07 -9.77
CA ASP A 357 -14.77 -9.37 -11.15
C ASP A 357 -13.26 -9.14 -11.33
N THR A 358 -12.71 -8.10 -10.70
CA THR A 358 -11.26 -7.85 -10.74
C THR A 358 -10.48 -8.99 -10.07
N ALA A 359 -10.95 -9.49 -8.93
CA ALA A 359 -10.32 -10.62 -8.25
C ALA A 359 -10.36 -11.90 -9.13
N LYS A 360 -11.50 -12.18 -9.78
CA LYS A 360 -11.60 -13.28 -10.75
C LYS A 360 -10.62 -13.13 -11.91
N ALA A 361 -10.46 -11.91 -12.46
CA ALA A 361 -9.50 -11.64 -13.52
C ALA A 361 -8.06 -11.87 -13.06
N VAL A 362 -7.72 -11.47 -11.84
CA VAL A 362 -6.41 -11.72 -11.23
C VAL A 362 -6.17 -13.24 -11.08
N PHE A 363 -7.13 -13.99 -10.53
CA PHE A 363 -6.98 -15.44 -10.36
C PHE A 363 -6.90 -16.19 -11.70
N ALA A 364 -7.64 -15.76 -12.70
CA ALA A 364 -7.56 -16.32 -14.05
C ALA A 364 -6.19 -16.06 -14.69
N LEU A 365 -5.66 -14.84 -14.55
CA LEU A 365 -4.32 -14.48 -15.04
C LEU A 365 -3.23 -15.28 -14.29
N ALA A 366 -3.32 -15.36 -12.95
CA ALA A 366 -2.40 -16.13 -12.13
C ALA A 366 -2.31 -17.58 -12.60
N LYS A 367 -3.47 -18.23 -12.79
CA LYS A 367 -3.57 -19.61 -13.31
C LYS A 367 -3.04 -19.74 -14.74
N GLY A 368 -3.34 -18.76 -15.60
CA GLY A 368 -2.90 -18.79 -17.01
C GLY A 368 -1.38 -18.61 -17.17
N ASP A 369 -0.79 -17.75 -16.35
CA ASP A 369 0.64 -17.44 -16.38
C ASP A 369 1.49 -18.37 -15.49
N GLY A 370 0.86 -19.19 -14.64
CA GLY A 370 1.56 -20.05 -13.66
C GLY A 370 2.32 -19.24 -12.60
N VAL A 371 1.73 -18.17 -12.10
CA VAL A 371 2.33 -17.26 -11.09
C VAL A 371 1.38 -17.06 -9.91
N PRO A 372 1.89 -16.67 -8.71
CA PRO A 372 1.04 -16.34 -7.58
C PRO A 372 0.06 -15.17 -7.88
N PRO A 373 -1.12 -15.14 -7.23
CA PRO A 373 -2.10 -14.08 -7.44
C PRO A 373 -1.58 -12.65 -7.20
N ALA A 374 -0.67 -12.44 -6.24
CA ALA A 374 -0.06 -11.13 -6.02
C ALA A 374 0.74 -10.66 -7.25
N THR A 375 1.55 -11.55 -7.83
CA THR A 375 2.29 -11.26 -9.07
C THR A 375 1.35 -10.96 -10.24
N ALA A 376 0.25 -11.70 -10.38
CA ALA A 376 -0.74 -11.45 -11.44
C ALA A 376 -1.47 -10.11 -11.24
N ALA A 377 -1.78 -9.75 -9.99
CA ALA A 377 -2.37 -8.46 -9.65
C ALA A 377 -1.45 -7.30 -10.03
N ASP A 378 -0.17 -7.41 -9.72
CA ASP A 378 0.84 -6.41 -10.10
C ASP A 378 0.90 -6.23 -11.63
N ARG A 379 0.97 -7.33 -12.39
CA ARG A 379 0.94 -7.30 -13.87
C ARG A 379 -0.31 -6.61 -14.42
N LEU A 380 -1.48 -6.88 -13.83
CA LEU A 380 -2.73 -6.26 -14.25
C LEU A 380 -2.74 -4.76 -13.98
N ALA A 381 -2.27 -4.34 -12.82
CA ALA A 381 -2.13 -2.93 -12.45
C ALA A 381 -1.14 -2.19 -13.37
N GLU A 382 0.03 -2.76 -13.63
CA GLU A 382 1.05 -2.20 -14.51
C GLU A 382 0.56 -2.09 -15.96
N ARG A 383 -0.14 -3.10 -16.45
CA ARG A 383 -0.77 -3.07 -17.78
C ARG A 383 -1.71 -1.89 -17.89
N ARG A 384 -2.64 -1.71 -16.93
CA ARG A 384 -3.57 -0.59 -16.92
C ARG A 384 -2.86 0.76 -16.86
N MET A 385 -1.88 0.93 -15.98
CA MET A 385 -1.08 2.16 -15.88
C MET A 385 -0.35 2.46 -17.20
N SER A 386 0.20 1.44 -17.87
CA SER A 386 0.90 1.60 -19.14
C SER A 386 -0.04 1.95 -20.30
N GLU A 387 -1.17 1.28 -20.41
CA GLU A 387 -2.13 1.46 -21.51
C GLU A 387 -2.83 2.81 -21.42
N VAL A 388 -3.39 3.15 -20.25
CA VAL A 388 -4.09 4.43 -20.03
C VAL A 388 -3.11 5.60 -20.01
N GLY A 389 -1.92 5.44 -19.39
CA GLY A 389 -0.89 6.48 -19.34
C GLY A 389 -0.44 6.94 -20.72
N ARG A 390 -0.42 6.06 -21.74
CA ARG A 390 -0.09 6.44 -23.12
C ARG A 390 -1.11 7.40 -23.74
N LEU A 391 -2.36 7.30 -23.35
CA LEU A 391 -3.43 8.13 -23.91
C LEU A 391 -3.32 9.59 -23.44
N ARG A 392 -2.73 9.85 -22.30
CA ARG A 392 -2.57 11.21 -21.75
C ARG A 392 -1.62 12.09 -22.56
N SER A 393 -0.65 11.52 -23.27
CA SER A 393 0.22 12.28 -24.17
C SER A 393 -0.52 12.92 -25.36
N ILE A 394 -1.71 12.46 -25.65
CA ILE A 394 -2.55 12.99 -26.76
C ILE A 394 -3.34 14.23 -26.32
N LEU A 395 -3.56 14.43 -25.02
CA LEU A 395 -4.40 15.51 -24.47
C LEU A 395 -3.62 16.76 -24.05
N THR A 396 -2.29 16.75 -24.14
CA THR A 396 -1.41 17.86 -23.74
C THR A 396 -0.87 18.66 -24.92
N ALA A 397 -1.41 18.49 -26.12
CA ALA A 397 -1.08 19.27 -27.30
C ALA A 397 -2.04 20.44 -27.52
#